data_77d9d4c086fa4f2fb078229e589512b0
#
_entry.id   77d9d4c086fa4f2fb078229e589512b0
#
_cell.length_a   1.000
_cell.length_b   1.000
_cell.length_c   1.000
_cell.angle_alpha   90.00
_cell.angle_beta   90.00
_cell.angle_gamma   90.00
#
_symmetry.space_group_name_H-M   'P 1'
#
loop_
_entity.id
_entity.type
_entity.pdbx_description
1 polymer ?
#
loop_
_entity_poly.entity_id
_entity_poly.type
_entity_poly.pdbx_seq_one_letter_code
_entity_poly.pdbx_strand_id
1 'polypeptide(L)'
;MAPEAPTRIHAVLTSADAVRAALVELSDESKAAQVARYLRAVPGGYGEGDRFRGVPVPQVRAIAKRAVLDDDELERLVAGPWHEERMAALCVAVTRVKRIGRLLGSRRARRDPGSQAVQEAVARREELGRKYLDWVGRGLVNNWDLVDTSAEHLVGAWLLVPLTGAPGLPSRINDLIASSNVWERRVAVMSTFASTRAGTDWPTYAAARQLLDDPHDLIHKAVGWMLREAGKRVDEASLIAFLDQYAARMPRTMLRYAIERFSPEVRAHYRSLRV
;
A
#
# COMPACT_ATOMS: atom_id res chain seq x y z
N MET A 1 -49.59 1.59 9.83
CA MET A 1 -48.33 1.34 10.53
C MET A 1 -47.35 0.79 9.52
N ALA A 2 -46.44 1.62 9.07
CA ALA A 2 -45.32 1.17 8.21
C ALA A 2 -44.31 0.47 9.14
N PRO A 3 -43.68 -0.64 8.71
CA PRO A 3 -42.63 -1.26 9.50
C PRO A 3 -41.39 -0.35 9.47
N GLU A 4 -40.90 0.01 10.66
CA GLU A 4 -39.59 0.67 10.82
C GLU A 4 -38.51 -0.18 10.19
N ALA A 5 -37.78 0.40 9.24
CA ALA A 5 -36.60 -0.22 8.66
C ALA A 5 -35.55 -0.41 9.78
N PRO A 6 -34.95 -1.58 9.91
CA PRO A 6 -34.05 -1.86 11.02
C PRO A 6 -32.79 -0.99 10.93
N THR A 7 -32.49 -0.30 12.02
CA THR A 7 -31.27 0.47 12.31
C THR A 7 -30.04 -0.47 12.37
N ARG A 8 -29.65 -1.11 11.24
CA ARG A 8 -28.51 -2.04 11.16
C ARG A 8 -27.15 -1.36 10.95
N ILE A 9 -27.08 -0.02 11.01
CA ILE A 9 -25.89 0.73 10.56
C ILE A 9 -24.72 0.77 11.57
N HIS A 10 -24.90 0.30 12.82
CA HIS A 10 -23.94 0.52 13.90
C HIS A 10 -23.38 -0.75 14.60
N ALA A 11 -23.74 -1.94 14.19
CA ALA A 11 -23.24 -3.15 14.85
C ALA A 11 -21.74 -3.36 14.57
N VAL A 12 -20.97 -3.67 15.64
CA VAL A 12 -19.57 -4.07 15.53
C VAL A 12 -19.51 -5.47 14.91
N LEU A 13 -18.61 -5.67 13.95
CA LEU A 13 -18.37 -6.95 13.28
C LEU A 13 -17.17 -7.64 13.93
N THR A 14 -17.39 -8.77 14.59
CA THR A 14 -16.35 -9.44 15.38
C THR A 14 -15.81 -10.72 14.75
N SER A 15 -16.31 -11.10 13.56
CA SER A 15 -15.84 -12.28 12.84
C SER A 15 -15.69 -12.01 11.33
N ALA A 16 -14.88 -12.83 10.67
CA ALA A 16 -14.76 -12.83 9.21
C ALA A 16 -16.10 -13.05 8.52
N ASP A 17 -16.93 -13.96 9.09
CA ASP A 17 -18.24 -14.27 8.52
C ASP A 17 -19.22 -13.10 8.63
N ALA A 18 -19.15 -12.32 9.72
CA ALA A 18 -19.95 -11.09 9.84
C ALA A 18 -19.53 -10.03 8.82
N VAL A 19 -18.22 -9.90 8.53
CA VAL A 19 -17.71 -8.99 7.48
C VAL A 19 -18.13 -9.48 6.10
N ARG A 20 -18.05 -10.78 5.83
CA ARG A 20 -18.51 -11.41 4.58
C ARG A 20 -19.99 -11.17 4.33
N ALA A 21 -20.82 -11.38 5.34
CA ALA A 21 -22.25 -11.14 5.24
C ALA A 21 -22.56 -9.68 4.86
N ALA A 22 -21.87 -8.72 5.50
CA ALA A 22 -22.04 -7.30 5.19
C ALA A 22 -21.56 -6.94 3.76
N LEU A 23 -20.52 -7.61 3.23
CA LEU A 23 -20.08 -7.44 1.84
C LEU A 23 -21.09 -8.06 0.87
N VAL A 24 -21.67 -9.22 1.20
CA VAL A 24 -22.70 -9.87 0.36
C VAL A 24 -23.94 -9.01 0.21
N GLU A 25 -24.38 -8.36 1.28
CA GLU A 25 -25.56 -7.44 1.26
C GLU A 25 -25.36 -6.27 0.25
N LEU A 26 -24.12 -5.90 -0.07
CA LEU A 26 -23.77 -4.80 -0.97
C LEU A 26 -23.26 -5.25 -2.33
N SER A 27 -23.33 -6.55 -2.63
CA SER A 27 -22.85 -7.11 -3.90
C SER A 27 -23.64 -6.60 -5.10
N ASP A 28 -22.93 -6.34 -6.21
CA ASP A 28 -23.50 -5.84 -7.48
C ASP A 28 -22.77 -6.52 -8.65
N GLU A 29 -23.43 -7.48 -9.30
CA GLU A 29 -22.82 -8.27 -10.38
C GLU A 29 -22.38 -7.42 -11.57
N SER A 30 -23.13 -6.33 -11.87
CA SER A 30 -22.79 -5.45 -12.99
C SER A 30 -21.49 -4.69 -12.72
N LYS A 31 -21.30 -4.24 -11.48
CA LYS A 31 -20.05 -3.60 -11.03
C LYS A 31 -18.92 -4.62 -10.89
N ALA A 32 -19.20 -5.83 -10.43
CA ALA A 32 -18.20 -6.89 -10.34
C ALA A 32 -17.51 -7.14 -11.68
N ALA A 33 -18.27 -7.25 -12.78
CA ALA A 33 -17.73 -7.41 -14.11
C ALA A 33 -16.89 -6.21 -14.59
N GLN A 34 -17.27 -4.98 -14.20
CA GLN A 34 -16.50 -3.77 -14.53
C GLN A 34 -15.17 -3.73 -13.76
N VAL A 35 -15.20 -4.01 -12.44
CA VAL A 35 -14.01 -4.05 -11.57
C VAL A 35 -13.05 -5.14 -12.03
N ALA A 36 -13.54 -6.34 -12.35
CA ALA A 36 -12.72 -7.43 -12.87
C ALA A 36 -11.93 -7.02 -14.12
N ARG A 37 -12.57 -6.33 -15.07
CA ARG A 37 -11.88 -5.77 -16.25
C ARG A 37 -10.86 -4.69 -15.89
N TYR A 38 -11.23 -3.77 -15.00
CA TYR A 38 -10.36 -2.68 -14.56
C TYR A 38 -9.12 -3.18 -13.83
N LEU A 39 -9.27 -4.19 -12.97
CA LEU A 39 -8.18 -4.84 -12.23
C LEU A 39 -7.53 -5.99 -13.00
N ARG A 40 -7.84 -6.11 -14.31
CA ARG A 40 -7.22 -7.09 -15.23
C ARG A 40 -7.37 -8.54 -14.75
N ALA A 41 -8.49 -8.88 -14.14
CA ALA A 41 -8.86 -10.24 -13.77
C ALA A 41 -9.49 -10.97 -14.98
N VAL A 42 -8.74 -10.99 -16.06
CA VAL A 42 -9.07 -11.65 -17.34
C VAL A 42 -7.93 -12.57 -17.72
N PRO A 43 -8.13 -13.57 -18.60
CA PRO A 43 -7.06 -14.46 -19.02
C PRO A 43 -5.82 -13.69 -19.49
N GLY A 44 -4.63 -14.06 -18.97
CA GLY A 44 -3.36 -13.38 -19.22
C GLY A 44 -3.19 -12.02 -18.53
N GLY A 45 -4.16 -11.58 -17.72
CA GLY A 45 -4.05 -10.37 -16.92
C GLY A 45 -3.39 -10.62 -15.55
N TYR A 46 -2.83 -9.58 -14.94
CA TYR A 46 -2.16 -9.70 -13.64
C TYR A 46 -3.11 -9.99 -12.47
N GLY A 47 -4.42 -9.81 -12.63
CA GLY A 47 -5.46 -10.17 -11.67
C GLY A 47 -6.20 -11.45 -12.05
N GLU A 48 -5.66 -12.27 -12.97
CA GLU A 48 -6.31 -13.51 -13.40
C GLU A 48 -6.64 -14.40 -12.19
N GLY A 49 -7.83 -14.99 -12.20
CA GLY A 49 -8.33 -15.82 -11.11
C GLY A 49 -8.99 -15.06 -9.96
N ASP A 50 -8.89 -13.73 -9.93
CA ASP A 50 -9.53 -12.93 -8.88
C ASP A 50 -11.06 -12.86 -9.06
N ARG A 51 -11.78 -12.89 -7.93
CA ARG A 51 -13.24 -12.88 -7.87
C ARG A 51 -13.74 -11.62 -7.19
N PHE A 52 -14.76 -10.98 -7.76
CA PHE A 52 -15.28 -9.70 -7.29
C PHE A 52 -16.77 -9.80 -6.94
N ARG A 53 -17.16 -9.11 -5.89
CA ARG A 53 -18.57 -8.89 -5.51
C ARG A 53 -19.13 -7.59 -6.08
N GLY A 54 -18.28 -6.67 -6.56
CA GLY A 54 -18.66 -5.37 -7.08
C GLY A 54 -18.99 -4.34 -5.98
N VAL A 55 -18.51 -4.55 -4.75
CA VAL A 55 -18.70 -3.60 -3.64
C VAL A 55 -17.69 -2.45 -3.80
N PRO A 56 -18.15 -1.18 -3.93
CA PRO A 56 -17.25 -0.05 -4.05
C PRO A 56 -16.30 0.11 -2.86
N VAL A 57 -15.03 0.47 -3.10
CA VAL A 57 -14.00 0.63 -2.06
C VAL A 57 -14.42 1.50 -0.88
N PRO A 58 -15.15 2.64 -1.04
CA PRO A 58 -15.64 3.40 0.10
C PRO A 58 -16.57 2.59 1.03
N GLN A 59 -17.39 1.70 0.48
CA GLN A 59 -18.29 0.83 1.24
C GLN A 59 -17.50 -0.29 1.95
N VAL A 60 -16.52 -0.91 1.26
CA VAL A 60 -15.60 -1.87 1.88
C VAL A 60 -14.88 -1.23 3.08
N ARG A 61 -14.38 0.00 2.93
CA ARG A 61 -13.75 0.75 4.03
C ARG A 61 -14.71 1.07 5.17
N ALA A 62 -15.98 1.36 4.88
CA ALA A 62 -17.00 1.60 5.88
C ALA A 62 -17.31 0.34 6.70
N ILE A 63 -17.38 -0.82 6.05
CA ILE A 63 -17.52 -2.12 6.70
C ILE A 63 -16.27 -2.40 7.58
N ALA A 64 -15.07 -2.26 7.04
CA ALA A 64 -13.83 -2.50 7.76
C ALA A 64 -13.65 -1.61 9.00
N LYS A 65 -14.17 -0.38 9.00
CA LYS A 65 -14.16 0.50 10.18
C LYS A 65 -14.96 -0.06 11.35
N ARG A 66 -15.99 -0.87 11.08
CA ARG A 66 -16.84 -1.53 12.09
C ARG A 66 -16.29 -2.86 12.56
N ALA A 67 -15.28 -3.38 11.87
CA ALA A 67 -14.70 -4.68 12.15
C ALA A 67 -13.67 -4.61 13.30
N VAL A 68 -13.87 -5.41 14.33
CA VAL A 68 -12.95 -5.63 15.44
C VAL A 68 -12.68 -7.14 15.47
N LEU A 69 -11.72 -7.57 14.65
CA LEU A 69 -11.35 -8.97 14.46
C LEU A 69 -10.18 -9.31 15.40
N ASP A 70 -10.07 -10.53 15.87
CA ASP A 70 -8.79 -11.06 16.36
C ASP A 70 -7.87 -11.45 15.20
N ASP A 71 -6.76 -12.13 15.47
CA ASP A 71 -5.79 -12.45 14.43
C ASP A 71 -6.23 -13.61 13.56
N ASP A 72 -6.94 -14.57 14.14
CA ASP A 72 -7.44 -15.75 13.41
C ASP A 72 -8.57 -15.34 12.48
N GLU A 73 -9.47 -14.48 12.95
CA GLU A 73 -10.54 -13.94 12.13
C GLU A 73 -10.00 -13.02 11.01
N LEU A 74 -8.94 -12.25 11.28
CA LEU A 74 -8.27 -11.45 10.27
C LEU A 74 -7.62 -12.33 9.21
N GLU A 75 -6.95 -13.41 9.62
CA GLU A 75 -6.35 -14.41 8.71
C GLU A 75 -7.43 -15.11 7.87
N ARG A 76 -8.53 -15.53 8.48
CA ARG A 76 -9.68 -16.13 7.78
C ARG A 76 -10.29 -15.18 6.75
N LEU A 77 -10.31 -13.89 7.03
CA LEU A 77 -10.87 -12.89 6.12
C LEU A 77 -9.94 -12.62 4.94
N VAL A 78 -8.63 -12.44 5.17
CA VAL A 78 -7.66 -12.18 4.10
C VAL A 78 -7.45 -13.39 3.19
N ALA A 79 -7.59 -14.62 3.74
CA ALA A 79 -7.54 -15.85 2.97
C ALA A 79 -8.83 -16.13 2.16
N GLY A 80 -9.81 -15.24 2.23
CA GLY A 80 -11.06 -15.39 1.51
C GLY A 80 -10.90 -15.28 -0.02
N PRO A 81 -11.81 -15.93 -0.78
CA PRO A 81 -11.68 -16.02 -2.23
C PRO A 81 -12.06 -14.73 -2.97
N TRP A 82 -12.63 -13.75 -2.28
CA TRP A 82 -13.13 -12.52 -2.90
C TRP A 82 -12.20 -11.34 -2.65
N HIS A 83 -11.99 -10.55 -3.67
CA HIS A 83 -11.11 -9.38 -3.62
C HIS A 83 -11.49 -8.40 -2.50
N GLU A 84 -12.79 -8.13 -2.33
CA GLU A 84 -13.29 -7.21 -1.31
C GLU A 84 -13.12 -7.75 0.12
N GLU A 85 -13.08 -9.06 0.32
CA GLU A 85 -12.75 -9.67 1.62
C GLU A 85 -11.29 -9.36 1.98
N ARG A 86 -10.37 -9.55 1.04
CA ARG A 86 -8.95 -9.21 1.19
C ARG A 86 -8.75 -7.71 1.39
N MET A 87 -9.43 -6.87 0.61
CA MET A 87 -9.41 -5.43 0.78
C MET A 87 -9.91 -5.01 2.18
N ALA A 88 -11.00 -5.61 2.67
CA ALA A 88 -11.52 -5.34 4.01
C ALA A 88 -10.52 -5.75 5.10
N ALA A 89 -9.91 -6.94 4.99
CA ALA A 89 -8.88 -7.41 5.92
C ALA A 89 -7.68 -6.46 5.97
N LEU A 90 -7.19 -6.02 4.82
CA LEU A 90 -6.10 -5.04 4.74
C LEU A 90 -6.49 -3.69 5.37
N CYS A 91 -7.70 -3.21 5.17
CA CYS A 91 -8.21 -2.00 5.83
C CYS A 91 -8.26 -2.15 7.36
N VAL A 92 -8.63 -3.33 7.88
CA VAL A 92 -8.58 -3.64 9.32
C VAL A 92 -7.13 -3.62 9.82
N ALA A 93 -6.21 -4.31 9.14
CA ALA A 93 -4.79 -4.35 9.49
C ALA A 93 -4.17 -2.92 9.50
N VAL A 94 -4.45 -2.11 8.48
CA VAL A 94 -4.05 -0.71 8.41
C VAL A 94 -4.60 0.11 9.58
N THR A 95 -5.86 -0.12 9.96
CA THR A 95 -6.48 0.57 11.10
C THR A 95 -5.77 0.21 12.41
N ARG A 96 -5.40 -1.06 12.60
CA ARG A 96 -4.60 -1.53 13.75
C ARG A 96 -3.24 -0.85 13.81
N VAL A 97 -2.48 -0.86 12.70
CA VAL A 97 -1.16 -0.21 12.65
C VAL A 97 -1.25 1.29 12.89
N LYS A 98 -2.25 1.97 12.36
CA LYS A 98 -2.48 3.40 12.64
C LYS A 98 -2.79 3.66 14.13
N ARG A 99 -3.51 2.76 14.78
CA ARG A 99 -3.77 2.85 16.23
C ARG A 99 -2.49 2.66 17.04
N ILE A 100 -1.67 1.68 16.67
CA ILE A 100 -0.34 1.47 17.26
C ILE A 100 0.55 2.69 17.04
N GLY A 101 0.60 3.24 15.85
CA GLY A 101 1.37 4.44 15.53
C GLY A 101 0.98 5.65 16.38
N ARG A 102 -0.32 5.84 16.63
CA ARG A 102 -0.79 6.91 17.56
C ARG A 102 -0.33 6.68 19.00
N LEU A 103 -0.33 5.44 19.47
CA LEU A 103 0.18 5.10 20.80
C LEU A 103 1.67 5.42 20.90
N LEU A 104 2.46 4.96 19.92
CA LEU A 104 3.92 5.19 19.87
C LEU A 104 4.28 6.69 19.74
N GLY A 105 3.46 7.48 19.06
CA GLY A 105 3.60 8.93 18.94
C GLY A 105 3.07 9.72 20.14
N SER A 106 2.49 9.08 21.13
CA SER A 106 1.90 9.76 22.29
C SER A 106 2.94 10.40 23.23
N ARG A 107 2.52 11.41 24.01
CA ARG A 107 3.39 12.02 25.03
C ARG A 107 3.88 11.00 26.05
N ARG A 108 3.04 10.02 26.41
CA ARG A 108 3.38 8.96 27.37
C ARG A 108 4.51 8.07 26.83
N ALA A 109 4.40 7.61 25.58
CA ALA A 109 5.42 6.80 24.95
C ALA A 109 6.77 7.55 24.79
N ARG A 110 6.73 8.86 24.52
CA ARG A 110 7.96 9.68 24.44
C ARG A 110 8.63 9.90 25.79
N ARG A 111 7.87 9.91 26.90
CA ARG A 111 8.42 10.05 28.26
C ARG A 111 9.05 8.76 28.77
N ASP A 112 8.51 7.63 28.36
CA ASP A 112 9.01 6.31 28.75
C ASP A 112 9.04 5.37 27.54
N PRO A 113 10.04 5.54 26.65
CA PRO A 113 10.17 4.73 25.45
C PRO A 113 10.52 3.26 25.74
N GLY A 114 11.00 2.95 26.93
CA GLY A 114 11.32 1.61 27.41
C GLY A 114 10.17 0.89 28.09
N SER A 115 9.00 1.53 28.27
CA SER A 115 7.87 0.90 28.95
C SER A 115 7.40 -0.36 28.21
N GLN A 116 6.91 -1.33 28.97
CA GLN A 116 6.36 -2.57 28.45
C GLN A 116 5.31 -2.30 27.35
N ALA A 117 4.42 -1.34 27.57
CA ALA A 117 3.38 -0.97 26.60
C ALA A 117 3.96 -0.47 25.25
N VAL A 118 5.09 0.24 25.27
CA VAL A 118 5.78 0.69 24.05
C VAL A 118 6.45 -0.50 23.36
N GLN A 119 7.13 -1.36 24.12
CA GLN A 119 7.78 -2.56 23.58
C GLN A 119 6.76 -3.52 22.93
N GLU A 120 5.63 -3.78 23.59
CA GLU A 120 4.53 -4.58 23.04
C GLU A 120 3.94 -3.95 21.78
N ALA A 121 3.76 -2.65 21.75
CA ALA A 121 3.26 -1.93 20.57
C ALA A 121 4.23 -2.01 19.39
N VAL A 122 5.54 -1.91 19.63
CA VAL A 122 6.57 -2.09 18.60
C VAL A 122 6.57 -3.52 18.08
N ALA A 123 6.56 -4.52 18.97
CA ALA A 123 6.51 -5.93 18.62
C ALA A 123 5.25 -6.27 17.79
N ARG A 124 4.11 -5.74 18.19
CA ARG A 124 2.83 -5.93 17.47
C ARG A 124 2.84 -5.31 16.08
N ARG A 125 3.44 -4.12 15.93
CA ARG A 125 3.60 -3.49 14.61
C ARG A 125 4.50 -4.31 13.69
N GLU A 126 5.59 -4.81 14.23
CA GLU A 126 6.54 -5.68 13.52
C GLU A 126 5.88 -6.99 13.07
N GLU A 127 5.08 -7.60 13.92
CA GLU A 127 4.33 -8.81 13.61
C GLU A 127 3.34 -8.59 12.48
N LEU A 128 2.56 -7.50 12.51
CA LEU A 128 1.62 -7.17 11.44
C LEU A 128 2.32 -6.94 10.11
N GLY A 129 3.50 -6.31 10.11
CA GLY A 129 4.31 -6.16 8.90
C GLY A 129 4.77 -7.49 8.34
N ARG A 130 5.22 -8.43 9.19
CA ARG A 130 5.62 -9.78 8.76
C ARG A 130 4.44 -10.60 8.24
N LYS A 131 3.29 -10.58 8.92
CA LYS A 131 2.06 -11.21 8.43
C LYS A 131 1.63 -10.66 7.07
N TYR A 132 1.72 -9.35 6.89
CA TYR A 132 1.42 -8.74 5.59
C TYR A 132 2.33 -9.26 4.47
N LEU A 133 3.64 -9.37 4.71
CA LEU A 133 4.55 -9.93 3.70
C LEU A 133 4.28 -11.42 3.42
N ASP A 134 3.88 -12.19 4.42
CA ASP A 134 3.40 -13.57 4.22
C ASP A 134 2.17 -13.59 3.29
N TRP A 135 1.19 -12.71 3.51
CA TRP A 135 0.03 -12.59 2.63
C TRP A 135 0.40 -12.22 1.20
N VAL A 136 1.37 -11.32 1.02
CA VAL A 136 1.89 -10.96 -0.32
C VAL A 136 2.55 -12.17 -0.97
N GLY A 137 3.43 -12.89 -0.26
CA GLY A 137 4.11 -14.08 -0.75
C GLY A 137 3.16 -15.23 -1.11
N ARG A 138 2.05 -15.37 -0.38
CA ARG A 138 0.98 -16.35 -0.66
C ARG A 138 0.03 -15.92 -1.77
N GLY A 139 0.22 -14.75 -2.37
CA GLY A 139 -0.64 -14.23 -3.45
C GLY A 139 -2.00 -13.70 -2.98
N LEU A 140 -2.18 -13.43 -1.68
CA LEU A 140 -3.42 -12.85 -1.13
C LEU A 140 -3.48 -11.33 -1.34
N VAL A 141 -2.34 -10.68 -1.60
CA VAL A 141 -2.21 -9.27 -1.97
C VAL A 141 -1.65 -9.23 -3.40
N ASN A 142 -2.49 -9.52 -4.35
CA ASN A 142 -2.15 -9.83 -5.74
C ASN A 142 -2.68 -8.79 -6.73
N ASN A 143 -2.92 -7.57 -6.28
CA ASN A 143 -3.32 -6.48 -7.16
C ASN A 143 -2.82 -5.13 -6.63
N TRP A 144 -2.66 -4.15 -7.53
CA TRP A 144 -2.10 -2.85 -7.21
C TRP A 144 -2.95 -2.07 -6.18
N ASP A 145 -4.26 -2.17 -6.20
CA ASP A 145 -5.14 -1.45 -5.28
C ASP A 145 -5.04 -2.00 -3.84
N LEU A 146 -4.82 -3.31 -3.68
CA LEU A 146 -4.54 -3.95 -2.39
C LEU A 146 -3.21 -3.47 -1.83
N VAL A 147 -2.15 -3.46 -2.67
CA VAL A 147 -0.81 -2.98 -2.28
C VAL A 147 -0.84 -1.50 -1.92
N ASP A 148 -1.44 -0.66 -2.77
CA ASP A 148 -1.46 0.80 -2.60
C ASP A 148 -2.27 1.23 -1.35
N THR A 149 -3.26 0.42 -0.97
CA THR A 149 -4.03 0.65 0.26
C THR A 149 -3.24 0.32 1.53
N SER A 150 -2.27 -0.58 1.48
CA SER A 150 -1.72 -1.24 2.68
C SER A 150 -0.21 -1.06 2.90
N ALA A 151 0.61 -1.09 1.85
CA ALA A 151 2.07 -1.15 1.95
C ALA A 151 2.70 0.02 2.73
N GLU A 152 2.28 1.27 2.47
CA GLU A 152 2.74 2.45 3.22
C GLU A 152 2.64 2.25 4.72
N HIS A 153 1.54 1.67 5.16
CA HIS A 153 1.22 1.56 6.58
C HIS A 153 1.83 0.35 7.26
N LEU A 154 1.83 -0.80 6.56
CA LEU A 154 2.22 -2.08 7.16
C LEU A 154 3.72 -2.33 7.06
N VAL A 155 4.38 -1.84 6.01
CA VAL A 155 5.83 -2.00 5.76
C VAL A 155 6.60 -0.70 5.95
N GLY A 156 6.01 0.44 5.62
CA GLY A 156 6.68 1.74 5.65
C GLY A 156 7.27 2.13 7.01
N ALA A 157 6.77 1.56 8.11
CA ALA A 157 7.32 1.80 9.44
C ALA A 157 8.81 1.38 9.56
N TRP A 158 9.26 0.41 8.76
CA TRP A 158 10.67 -0.01 8.73
C TRP A 158 11.60 1.03 8.10
N LEU A 159 11.06 1.96 7.33
CA LEU A 159 11.79 3.08 6.72
C LEU A 159 11.82 4.34 7.62
N LEU A 160 11.07 4.33 8.74
CA LEU A 160 11.01 5.44 9.69
C LEU A 160 11.98 5.30 10.86
N VAL A 161 12.70 4.19 10.95
CA VAL A 161 13.72 3.98 11.97
C VAL A 161 14.95 4.81 11.60
N PRO A 162 15.55 5.61 12.54
CA PRO A 162 16.81 6.28 12.27
C PRO A 162 17.86 5.24 11.85
N LEU A 163 18.41 5.39 10.65
CA LEU A 163 19.47 4.52 10.16
C LEU A 163 20.77 4.95 10.86
N THR A 164 21.14 4.24 11.90
CA THR A 164 22.47 4.36 12.52
C THR A 164 23.43 3.53 11.66
N GLY A 165 24.15 4.15 10.75
CA GLY A 165 25.10 3.47 9.86
C GLY A 165 25.16 4.06 8.45
N ALA A 166 25.75 3.31 7.51
CA ALA A 166 25.85 3.72 6.11
C ALA A 166 24.45 3.93 5.47
N PRO A 167 24.30 4.96 4.60
CA PRO A 167 23.04 5.26 3.96
C PRO A 167 22.63 4.11 3.03
N GLY A 168 21.60 3.36 3.41
CA GLY A 168 21.05 2.29 2.58
C GLY A 168 19.66 1.86 3.05
N LEU A 169 18.88 1.29 2.15
CA LEU A 169 17.59 0.72 2.51
C LEU A 169 17.80 -0.48 3.45
N PRO A 170 16.87 -0.71 4.41
CA PRO A 170 16.88 -1.93 5.22
C PRO A 170 16.93 -3.19 4.33
N SER A 171 17.65 -4.24 4.78
CA SER A 171 17.80 -5.48 4.01
C SER A 171 16.45 -6.01 3.52
N ARG A 172 15.44 -6.05 4.39
CA ARG A 172 14.08 -6.48 4.05
C ARG A 172 13.47 -5.73 2.86
N ILE A 173 13.74 -4.43 2.74
CA ILE A 173 13.25 -3.63 1.59
C ILE A 173 14.05 -3.97 0.34
N ASN A 174 15.38 -4.16 0.46
CA ASN A 174 16.20 -4.62 -0.66
C ASN A 174 15.78 -6.01 -1.14
N ASP A 175 15.46 -6.93 -0.22
CA ASP A 175 14.95 -8.27 -0.55
C ASP A 175 13.64 -8.19 -1.35
N LEU A 176 12.72 -7.32 -0.95
CA LEU A 176 11.47 -7.07 -1.70
C LEU A 176 11.74 -6.46 -3.08
N ILE A 177 12.70 -5.54 -3.21
CA ILE A 177 13.09 -4.93 -4.50
C ILE A 177 13.67 -5.99 -5.44
N ALA A 178 14.47 -6.93 -4.92
CA ALA A 178 15.11 -7.99 -5.70
C ALA A 178 14.19 -9.18 -6.02
N SER A 179 12.96 -9.20 -5.50
CA SER A 179 12.03 -10.32 -5.66
C SER A 179 11.58 -10.49 -7.12
N SER A 180 11.38 -11.73 -7.53
CA SER A 180 10.69 -12.08 -8.79
C SER A 180 9.20 -11.74 -8.78
N ASN A 181 8.58 -11.64 -7.58
CA ASN A 181 7.18 -11.29 -7.41
C ASN A 181 6.96 -9.79 -7.61
N VAL A 182 6.19 -9.41 -8.63
CA VAL A 182 5.88 -8.00 -8.93
C VAL A 182 5.21 -7.27 -7.77
N TRP A 183 4.41 -7.98 -6.97
CA TRP A 183 3.70 -7.38 -5.84
C TRP A 183 4.63 -7.05 -4.68
N GLU A 184 5.64 -7.89 -4.42
CA GLU A 184 6.69 -7.61 -3.44
C GLU A 184 7.51 -6.39 -3.85
N ARG A 185 7.94 -6.30 -5.12
CA ARG A 185 8.63 -5.11 -5.63
C ARG A 185 7.76 -3.86 -5.52
N ARG A 186 6.45 -3.97 -5.81
CA ARG A 186 5.52 -2.86 -5.65
C ARG A 186 5.35 -2.47 -4.19
N VAL A 187 5.27 -3.42 -3.25
CA VAL A 187 5.25 -3.16 -1.80
C VAL A 187 6.47 -2.36 -1.37
N ALA A 188 7.67 -2.73 -1.84
CA ALA A 188 8.90 -1.99 -1.53
C ALA A 188 8.79 -0.51 -1.94
N VAL A 189 8.36 -0.26 -3.17
CA VAL A 189 8.19 1.12 -3.68
C VAL A 189 7.14 1.88 -2.90
N MET A 190 5.94 1.30 -2.74
CA MET A 190 4.82 1.98 -2.07
C MET A 190 5.07 2.23 -0.59
N SER A 191 5.88 1.40 0.06
CA SER A 191 6.28 1.61 1.47
C SER A 191 7.09 2.89 1.68
N THR A 192 7.85 3.36 0.65
CA THR A 192 8.65 4.59 0.75
C THR A 192 7.81 5.84 0.95
N PHE A 193 6.50 5.78 0.65
CA PHE A 193 5.60 6.90 0.88
C PHE A 193 5.50 7.29 2.37
N ALA A 194 5.70 6.33 3.29
CA ALA A 194 5.77 6.61 4.72
C ALA A 194 6.91 7.60 5.05
N SER A 195 8.11 7.38 4.50
CA SER A 195 9.26 8.28 4.66
C SER A 195 9.00 9.64 4.05
N THR A 196 8.47 9.67 2.83
CA THR A 196 8.09 10.91 2.12
C THR A 196 7.11 11.74 2.96
N ARG A 197 6.12 11.10 3.58
CA ARG A 197 5.17 11.78 4.49
C ARG A 197 5.81 12.24 5.80
N ALA A 198 6.89 11.61 6.20
CA ALA A 198 7.69 12.01 7.36
C ALA A 198 8.76 13.08 7.03
N GLY A 199 8.81 13.57 5.78
CA GLY A 199 9.74 14.61 5.36
C GLY A 199 11.11 14.08 4.90
N THR A 200 11.18 12.80 4.50
CA THR A 200 12.43 12.15 4.09
C THR A 200 12.22 11.46 2.74
N ASP A 201 12.97 11.83 1.72
CA ASP A 201 12.79 11.39 0.33
C ASP A 201 13.84 10.37 -0.16
N TRP A 202 15.03 10.32 0.46
CA TRP A 202 16.11 9.45 0.02
C TRP A 202 15.72 7.97 -0.14
N PRO A 203 14.82 7.35 0.68
CA PRO A 203 14.42 5.96 0.46
C PRO A 203 13.70 5.76 -0.87
N THR A 204 12.91 6.76 -1.29
CA THR A 204 12.24 6.75 -2.58
C THR A 204 13.24 6.74 -3.73
N TYR A 205 14.24 7.63 -3.69
CA TYR A 205 15.28 7.68 -4.73
C TYR A 205 16.17 6.42 -4.72
N ALA A 206 16.46 5.86 -3.54
CA ALA A 206 17.22 4.63 -3.43
C ALA A 206 16.49 3.43 -4.04
N ALA A 207 15.19 3.29 -3.78
CA ALA A 207 14.35 2.27 -4.40
C ALA A 207 14.20 2.49 -5.90
N ALA A 208 13.97 3.74 -6.32
CA ALA A 208 13.83 4.10 -7.73
C ALA A 208 15.06 3.74 -8.56
N ARG A 209 16.29 4.01 -8.05
CA ARG A 209 17.53 3.64 -8.74
C ARG A 209 17.66 2.14 -9.00
N GLN A 210 17.23 1.30 -8.04
CA GLN A 210 17.31 -0.15 -8.18
C GLN A 210 16.26 -0.72 -9.16
N LEU A 211 15.17 0.02 -9.38
CA LEU A 211 14.03 -0.40 -10.21
C LEU A 211 13.93 0.35 -11.55
N LEU A 212 14.99 1.09 -11.94
CA LEU A 212 15.01 1.80 -13.22
C LEU A 212 14.78 0.87 -14.41
N ASP A 213 15.37 -0.31 -14.37
CA ASP A 213 15.34 -1.30 -15.45
C ASP A 213 14.31 -2.43 -15.20
N ASP A 214 13.36 -2.23 -14.27
CA ASP A 214 12.30 -3.22 -14.01
C ASP A 214 11.45 -3.43 -15.27
N PRO A 215 11.15 -4.67 -15.66
CA PRO A 215 10.42 -4.93 -16.90
C PRO A 215 8.90 -4.64 -16.80
N HIS A 216 8.36 -4.42 -15.60
CA HIS A 216 6.92 -4.42 -15.38
C HIS A 216 6.33 -3.00 -15.30
N ASP A 217 5.34 -2.70 -16.15
CA ASP A 217 4.67 -1.37 -16.22
C ASP A 217 4.03 -0.94 -14.89
N LEU A 218 3.53 -1.89 -14.06
CA LEU A 218 3.01 -1.58 -12.73
C LEU A 218 4.09 -1.03 -11.77
N ILE A 219 5.35 -1.45 -11.95
CA ILE A 219 6.48 -0.91 -11.18
C ILE A 219 6.85 0.47 -11.72
N HIS A 220 6.89 0.64 -13.06
CA HIS A 220 7.12 1.96 -13.66
C HIS A 220 6.14 3.02 -13.15
N LYS A 221 4.84 2.67 -13.05
CA LYS A 221 3.81 3.56 -12.50
C LYS A 221 4.05 3.87 -11.03
N ALA A 222 4.36 2.86 -10.22
CA ALA A 222 4.59 3.04 -8.79
C ALA A 222 5.82 3.91 -8.52
N VAL A 223 6.95 3.61 -9.17
CA VAL A 223 8.19 4.39 -9.02
C VAL A 223 7.97 5.83 -9.45
N GLY A 224 7.42 6.05 -10.65
CA GLY A 224 7.12 7.40 -11.14
C GLY A 224 6.20 8.19 -10.22
N TRP A 225 5.17 7.53 -9.67
CA TRP A 225 4.28 8.15 -8.70
C TRP A 225 5.00 8.53 -7.39
N MET A 226 5.81 7.63 -6.82
CA MET A 226 6.55 7.92 -5.59
C MET A 226 7.61 9.00 -5.78
N LEU A 227 8.31 9.03 -6.92
CA LEU A 227 9.23 10.12 -7.28
C LEU A 227 8.48 11.46 -7.32
N ARG A 228 7.32 11.53 -7.98
CA ARG A 228 6.48 12.73 -8.00
C ARG A 228 6.05 13.18 -6.60
N GLU A 229 5.67 12.24 -5.74
CA GLU A 229 5.26 12.57 -4.37
C GLU A 229 6.45 13.04 -3.51
N ALA A 230 7.65 12.47 -3.71
CA ALA A 230 8.88 12.91 -3.05
C ALA A 230 9.23 14.35 -3.45
N GLY A 231 9.27 14.67 -4.72
CA GLY A 231 9.52 16.02 -5.20
C GLY A 231 8.47 17.04 -4.74
N LYS A 232 7.18 16.62 -4.72
CA LYS A 232 6.09 17.49 -4.27
C LYS A 232 6.12 17.78 -2.78
N ARG A 233 6.46 16.81 -1.93
CA ARG A 233 6.23 16.86 -0.48
C ARG A 233 7.47 17.19 0.31
N VAL A 234 8.63 16.85 -0.22
CA VAL A 234 9.91 17.00 0.49
C VAL A 234 10.77 18.02 -0.21
N ASP A 235 11.28 17.72 -1.42
CA ASP A 235 12.18 18.63 -2.13
C ASP A 235 12.12 18.41 -3.64
N GLU A 236 11.68 19.44 -4.38
CA GLU A 236 11.62 19.41 -5.84
C GLU A 236 13.02 19.41 -6.47
N ALA A 237 14.02 20.04 -5.82
CA ALA A 237 15.39 20.07 -6.32
C ALA A 237 16.02 18.67 -6.31
N SER A 238 15.72 17.85 -5.31
CA SER A 238 16.12 16.44 -5.27
C SER A 238 15.50 15.63 -6.41
N LEU A 239 14.24 15.90 -6.78
CA LEU A 239 13.59 15.26 -7.92
C LEU A 239 14.26 15.69 -9.23
N ILE A 240 14.54 16.98 -9.40
CA ILE A 240 15.24 17.52 -10.58
C ILE A 240 16.60 16.85 -10.72
N ALA A 241 17.42 16.82 -9.66
CA ALA A 241 18.73 16.19 -9.67
C ALA A 241 18.67 14.69 -10.05
N PHE A 242 17.65 13.98 -9.57
CA PHE A 242 17.42 12.59 -9.97
C PHE A 242 17.05 12.46 -11.45
N LEU A 243 16.18 13.33 -11.95
CA LEU A 243 15.75 13.31 -13.35
C LEU A 243 16.90 13.70 -14.30
N ASP A 244 17.73 14.68 -13.96
CA ASP A 244 18.90 15.09 -14.75
C ASP A 244 19.88 13.93 -14.95
N GLN A 245 19.99 13.06 -13.94
CA GLN A 245 20.87 11.90 -14.00
C GLN A 245 20.25 10.69 -14.72
N TYR A 246 18.94 10.47 -14.58
CA TYR A 246 18.33 9.20 -14.96
C TYR A 246 17.22 9.29 -16.00
N ALA A 247 16.65 10.48 -16.31
CA ALA A 247 15.47 10.60 -17.16
C ALA A 247 15.66 9.98 -18.56
N ALA A 248 16.86 10.05 -19.13
CA ALA A 248 17.16 9.46 -20.43
C ALA A 248 17.01 7.92 -20.45
N ARG A 249 17.30 7.25 -19.32
CA ARG A 249 17.22 5.80 -19.14
C ARG A 249 15.86 5.32 -18.60
N MET A 250 15.07 6.22 -18.01
CA MET A 250 13.80 5.84 -17.38
C MET A 250 12.80 5.29 -18.42
N PRO A 251 12.10 4.20 -18.11
CA PRO A 251 10.93 3.77 -18.89
C PRO A 251 9.94 4.92 -19.06
N ARG A 252 9.37 5.05 -20.24
CA ARG A 252 8.51 6.21 -20.60
C ARG A 252 7.32 6.38 -19.66
N THR A 253 6.73 5.28 -19.20
CA THR A 253 5.66 5.32 -18.19
C THR A 253 6.17 5.90 -16.89
N MET A 254 7.32 5.44 -16.38
CA MET A 254 7.92 5.92 -15.14
C MET A 254 8.21 7.43 -15.21
N LEU A 255 8.87 7.88 -16.26
CA LEU A 255 9.19 9.29 -16.50
C LEU A 255 7.91 10.14 -16.54
N ARG A 256 6.88 9.70 -17.29
CA ARG A 256 5.61 10.43 -17.42
C ARG A 256 4.95 10.69 -16.08
N TYR A 257 4.93 9.70 -15.18
CA TYR A 257 4.39 9.85 -13.83
C TYR A 257 5.24 10.77 -12.96
N ALA A 258 6.56 10.64 -13.02
CA ALA A 258 7.48 11.45 -12.22
C ALA A 258 7.37 12.97 -12.53
N ILE A 259 7.25 13.32 -13.83
CA ILE A 259 7.22 14.72 -14.29
C ILE A 259 5.80 15.32 -14.42
N GLU A 260 4.75 14.61 -13.99
CA GLU A 260 3.35 14.99 -14.22
C GLU A 260 3.02 16.42 -13.76
N ARG A 261 3.66 16.89 -12.70
CA ARG A 261 3.38 18.19 -12.07
C ARG A 261 4.22 19.35 -12.61
N PHE A 262 5.23 19.07 -13.42
CA PHE A 262 6.05 20.11 -14.02
C PHE A 262 5.32 20.87 -15.13
N SER A 263 5.83 22.06 -15.48
CA SER A 263 5.31 22.85 -16.59
C SER A 263 5.40 22.07 -17.92
N PRO A 264 4.61 22.44 -18.93
CA PRO A 264 4.68 21.80 -20.24
C PRO A 264 6.10 21.81 -20.84
N GLU A 265 6.84 22.92 -20.66
CA GLU A 265 8.20 23.12 -21.16
C GLU A 265 9.19 22.15 -20.51
N VAL A 266 9.16 22.05 -19.17
CA VAL A 266 10.00 21.12 -18.41
C VAL A 266 9.68 19.66 -18.75
N ARG A 267 8.38 19.34 -18.89
CA ARG A 267 7.97 18.01 -19.34
C ARG A 267 8.45 17.69 -20.76
N ALA A 268 8.43 18.66 -21.67
CA ALA A 268 8.95 18.49 -23.03
C ALA A 268 10.44 18.24 -23.01
N HIS A 269 11.20 19.02 -22.21
CA HIS A 269 12.64 18.82 -22.03
C HIS A 269 12.96 17.38 -21.62
N TYR A 270 12.43 16.90 -20.48
CA TYR A 270 12.74 15.54 -20.01
C TYR A 270 12.28 14.43 -20.97
N ARG A 271 11.16 14.64 -21.69
CA ARG A 271 10.71 13.69 -22.71
C ARG A 271 11.59 13.62 -23.94
N SER A 272 12.33 14.69 -24.26
CA SER A 272 13.24 14.72 -25.39
C SER A 272 14.55 13.97 -25.13
N LEU A 273 14.92 13.77 -23.86
CA LEU A 273 16.12 13.04 -23.49
C LEU A 273 16.00 11.56 -23.86
N ARG A 274 17.06 11.05 -24.48
CA ARG A 274 17.21 9.63 -24.86
C ARG A 274 18.68 9.24 -24.71
N VAL A 275 18.90 7.97 -24.37
CA VAL A 275 20.23 7.35 -24.45
C VAL A 275 20.54 7.04 -25.89
#